data_8cb9e486355144a2080d022c1015bc46
#
_entry.id   8cb9e486355144a2080d022c1015bc46
#
_cell.length_a   1.000
_cell.length_b   1.000
_cell.length_c   1.000
_cell.angle_alpha   90.00
_cell.angle_beta   90.00
_cell.angle_gamma   90.00
#
_symmetry.space_group_name_H-M   'P 1'
#
loop_
_entity.id
_entity.type
_entity.pdbx_description
1 polymer ?
#
loop_
_entity_poly.entity_id
_entity_poly.type
_entity_poly.pdbx_seq_one_letter_code
_entity_poly.pdbx_strand_id
1 'polypeptide(L)'
;RAECWVAAADDALVAIVTDDRETPRPIDIILSMWRAPEVRRGAHTASYAFAQTAARASVVQTFTERDHYCSSAVAVACPDANGEVIADGATTRVLRLPATRGTRTVLISSAASWTRDGAAGKTADDILTALAPPEALAAASERHAHWWRAFWSRTHIDVKSPDGTGE
;
A
#
# COMPACT_ATOMS: atom_id res chain seq x y z
N ARG A 1 -12.69 -7.71 -11.37
CA ARG A 1 -11.64 -8.63 -10.90
C ARG A 1 -10.56 -7.84 -10.18
N ALA A 2 -9.99 -8.40 -9.12
CA ALA A 2 -8.82 -7.83 -8.47
C ALA A 2 -7.78 -8.93 -8.21
N GLU A 3 -6.51 -8.59 -8.41
CA GLU A 3 -5.36 -9.42 -8.08
C GLU A 3 -4.41 -8.60 -7.22
N CYS A 4 -3.86 -9.20 -6.15
CA CYS A 4 -2.95 -8.51 -5.25
C CYS A 4 -1.73 -9.38 -4.96
N TRP A 5 -0.57 -8.73 -4.84
CA TRP A 5 0.66 -9.37 -4.39
C TRP A 5 1.54 -8.37 -3.64
N VAL A 6 2.38 -8.89 -2.76
CA VAL A 6 3.31 -8.08 -1.97
C VAL A 6 4.70 -8.20 -2.56
N ALA A 7 5.26 -7.09 -3.00
CA ALA A 7 6.65 -6.98 -3.41
C ALA A 7 7.53 -6.89 -2.15
N ALA A 8 7.85 -8.05 -1.56
CA ALA A 8 8.52 -8.12 -0.26
C ALA A 8 9.90 -7.45 -0.25
N ALA A 9 10.59 -7.41 -1.39
CA ALA A 9 11.88 -6.73 -1.53
C ALA A 9 11.75 -5.19 -1.63
N ASP A 10 10.55 -4.69 -1.88
CA ASP A 10 10.29 -3.28 -2.16
C ASP A 10 9.31 -2.66 -1.13
N ASP A 11 8.94 -3.38 -0.06
CA ASP A 11 7.97 -2.96 0.97
C ASP A 11 6.68 -2.36 0.38
N ALA A 12 6.17 -2.97 -0.66
CA ALA A 12 4.99 -2.51 -1.40
C ALA A 12 3.99 -3.63 -1.65
N LEU A 13 2.70 -3.26 -1.64
CA LEU A 13 1.61 -4.08 -2.15
C LEU A 13 1.17 -3.50 -3.50
N VAL A 14 1.02 -4.39 -4.45
CA VAL A 14 0.49 -4.09 -5.78
C VAL A 14 -0.89 -4.72 -5.91
N ALA A 15 -1.89 -3.91 -6.26
CA ALA A 15 -3.23 -4.37 -6.57
C ALA A 15 -3.59 -4.00 -8.01
N ILE A 16 -3.89 -5.01 -8.81
CA ILE A 16 -4.34 -4.87 -10.19
C ILE A 16 -5.85 -5.04 -10.20
N VAL A 17 -6.56 -3.98 -10.53
CA VAL A 17 -8.04 -3.96 -10.54
C VAL A 17 -8.52 -3.80 -11.98
N THR A 18 -9.33 -4.74 -12.44
CA THR A 18 -9.96 -4.72 -13.77
C THR A 18 -11.46 -4.51 -13.65
N ASP A 19 -11.96 -3.46 -14.29
CA ASP A 19 -13.40 -3.19 -14.41
C ASP A 19 -13.90 -3.47 -15.83
N ASP A 20 -14.61 -4.59 -15.98
CA ASP A 20 -15.19 -5.05 -17.25
C ASP A 20 -16.70 -4.77 -17.34
N ARG A 21 -17.30 -4.07 -16.37
CA ARG A 21 -18.73 -3.79 -16.33
C ARG A 21 -19.17 -2.96 -17.54
N GLU A 22 -20.38 -3.19 -18.02
CA GLU A 22 -20.98 -2.36 -19.08
C GLU A 22 -21.03 -0.89 -18.67
N THR A 23 -21.41 -0.63 -17.43
CA THR A 23 -21.41 0.70 -16.80
C THR A 23 -20.34 0.71 -15.71
N PRO A 24 -19.14 1.21 -16.00
CA PRO A 24 -18.07 1.31 -15.01
C PRO A 24 -18.47 2.26 -13.87
N ARG A 25 -17.87 2.06 -12.70
CA ARG A 25 -18.07 2.92 -11.52
C ARG A 25 -16.74 3.41 -11.03
N PRO A 26 -16.71 4.55 -10.33
CA PRO A 26 -15.48 4.98 -9.63
C PRO A 26 -14.97 3.90 -8.70
N ILE A 27 -13.66 3.88 -8.52
CA ILE A 27 -12.98 3.01 -7.56
C ILE A 27 -12.39 3.91 -6.49
N ASP A 28 -12.78 3.69 -5.24
CA ASP A 28 -12.28 4.44 -4.10
C ASP A 28 -11.25 3.59 -3.33
N ILE A 29 -10.06 4.12 -3.19
CA ILE A 29 -9.01 3.60 -2.32
C ILE A 29 -8.99 4.45 -1.06
N ILE A 30 -9.32 3.84 0.09
CA ILE A 30 -9.52 4.56 1.34
C ILE A 30 -8.30 4.39 2.23
N LEU A 31 -7.65 5.49 2.54
CA LEU A 31 -6.58 5.58 3.52
C LEU A 31 -7.12 6.23 4.79
N SER A 32 -7.26 5.48 5.87
CA SER A 32 -7.88 5.96 7.09
C SER A 32 -7.05 5.69 8.34
N MET A 33 -7.23 6.54 9.34
CA MET A 33 -6.65 6.39 10.66
C MET A 33 -7.78 6.24 11.69
N TRP A 34 -7.69 5.23 12.54
CA TRP A 34 -8.73 4.86 13.51
C TRP A 34 -8.75 5.72 14.77
N ARG A 35 -7.75 6.57 15.01
CA ARG A 35 -7.60 7.41 16.19
C ARG A 35 -7.64 8.90 15.86
N ALA A 36 -7.75 9.74 16.90
CA ALA A 36 -7.59 11.19 16.76
C ALA A 36 -6.18 11.57 16.26
N PRO A 37 -6.03 12.71 15.55
CA PRO A 37 -4.74 13.16 15.02
C PRO A 37 -3.63 13.29 16.05
N GLU A 38 -3.97 13.60 17.29
CA GLU A 38 -3.04 13.62 18.41
C GLU A 38 -3.64 12.92 19.61
N VAL A 39 -2.85 12.07 20.25
CA VAL A 39 -3.19 11.40 21.51
C VAL A 39 -1.99 11.52 22.45
N ARG A 40 -2.23 11.98 23.67
CA ARG A 40 -1.21 12.05 24.72
C ARG A 40 -1.70 11.31 25.96
N ARG A 41 -0.85 10.44 26.50
CA ARG A 41 -1.09 9.73 27.76
C ARG A 41 0.22 9.61 28.55
N GLY A 42 0.36 10.42 29.59
CA GLY A 42 1.61 10.51 30.35
C GLY A 42 2.79 10.94 29.46
N ALA A 43 3.84 10.12 29.43
CA ALA A 43 5.01 10.35 28.59
C ALA A 43 4.83 9.88 27.13
N HIS A 44 3.74 9.21 26.81
CA HIS A 44 3.44 8.72 25.46
C HIS A 44 2.69 9.77 24.66
N THR A 45 3.22 10.12 23.49
CA THR A 45 2.55 10.96 22.50
C THR A 45 2.51 10.23 21.17
N ALA A 46 1.34 10.19 20.55
CA ALA A 46 1.15 9.67 19.19
C ALA A 46 0.44 10.72 18.36
N SER A 47 0.98 11.02 17.18
CA SER A 47 0.36 11.92 16.22
C SER A 47 0.40 11.34 14.81
N TYR A 48 -0.44 11.88 13.92
CA TYR A 48 -0.33 11.61 12.49
C TYR A 48 -0.71 12.82 11.66
N ALA A 49 -0.22 12.84 10.43
CA ALA A 49 -0.60 13.81 9.42
C ALA A 49 -0.79 13.12 8.07
N PHE A 50 -1.77 13.60 7.30
CA PHE A 50 -1.93 13.22 5.90
C PHE A 50 -1.18 14.21 5.02
N ALA A 51 -0.57 13.68 3.95
CA ALA A 51 -0.12 14.47 2.81
C ALA A 51 -0.83 13.96 1.55
N GLN A 52 -1.02 14.85 0.57
CA GLN A 52 -1.71 14.50 -0.67
C GLN A 52 -1.27 15.35 -1.84
N THR A 53 -1.35 14.74 -3.03
CA THR A 53 -1.29 15.40 -4.35
C THR A 53 -2.52 14.97 -5.15
N ALA A 54 -2.62 15.36 -6.41
CA ALA A 54 -3.79 15.01 -7.25
C ALA A 54 -4.03 13.50 -7.34
N ALA A 55 -2.98 12.66 -7.40
CA ALA A 55 -3.09 11.21 -7.64
C ALA A 55 -2.40 10.35 -6.57
N ARG A 56 -2.06 10.95 -5.42
CA ARG A 56 -1.34 10.24 -4.33
C ARG A 56 -1.79 10.75 -2.98
N ALA A 57 -1.96 9.83 -2.02
CA ALA A 57 -2.19 10.15 -0.62
C ALA A 57 -1.24 9.38 0.26
N SER A 58 -0.82 9.97 1.36
CA SER A 58 -0.03 9.30 2.39
C SER A 58 -0.47 9.71 3.79
N VAL A 59 -0.20 8.86 4.75
CA VAL A 59 -0.31 9.14 6.17
C VAL A 59 1.02 8.80 6.83
N VAL A 60 1.53 9.74 7.61
CA VAL A 60 2.71 9.54 8.46
C VAL A 60 2.27 9.63 9.90
N GLN A 61 2.56 8.62 10.69
CA GLN A 61 2.34 8.65 12.13
C GLN A 61 3.68 8.64 12.87
N THR A 62 3.68 9.29 14.03
CA THR A 62 4.83 9.36 14.93
C THR A 62 4.44 8.94 16.33
N PHE A 63 5.35 8.26 17.00
CA PHE A 63 5.26 7.89 18.39
C PHE A 63 6.48 8.42 19.13
N THR A 64 6.25 8.98 20.29
CA THR A 64 7.31 9.40 21.20
C THR A 64 6.94 8.91 22.60
N GLU A 65 7.85 8.21 23.24
CA GLU A 65 7.72 7.80 24.62
C GLU A 65 9.09 7.93 25.31
N ARG A 66 9.23 8.92 26.20
CA ARG A 66 10.52 9.29 26.80
C ARG A 66 11.57 9.53 25.71
N ASP A 67 12.60 8.70 25.67
CA ASP A 67 13.72 8.79 24.72
C ASP A 67 13.45 8.03 23.39
N HIS A 68 12.41 7.22 23.35
CA HIS A 68 12.06 6.43 22.19
C HIS A 68 11.24 7.23 21.18
N TYR A 69 11.61 7.10 19.94
CA TYR A 69 10.89 7.66 18.80
C TYR A 69 10.72 6.59 17.73
N CYS A 70 9.56 6.58 17.10
CA CYS A 70 9.30 5.81 15.90
C CYS A 70 8.36 6.61 15.01
N SER A 71 8.63 6.61 13.72
CA SER A 71 7.67 7.04 12.71
C SER A 71 7.37 5.89 11.74
N SER A 72 6.16 5.84 11.23
CA SER A 72 5.78 4.95 10.14
C SER A 72 4.89 5.68 9.16
N ALA A 73 4.93 5.26 7.90
CA ALA A 73 4.14 5.84 6.83
C ALA A 73 3.50 4.75 5.99
N VAL A 74 2.32 5.08 5.46
CA VAL A 74 1.69 4.36 4.36
C VAL A 74 1.37 5.37 3.28
N ALA A 75 1.74 5.06 2.04
CA ALA A 75 1.40 5.88 0.88
C ALA A 75 0.68 5.04 -0.18
N VAL A 76 -0.22 5.68 -0.93
CA VAL A 76 -0.99 5.05 -2.00
C VAL A 76 -0.97 5.92 -3.25
N ALA A 77 -0.84 5.28 -4.41
CA ALA A 77 -0.90 5.92 -5.72
C ALA A 77 -1.54 5.01 -6.77
N CYS A 78 -2.04 5.61 -7.84
CA CYS A 78 -2.44 4.92 -9.06
C CYS A 78 -1.73 5.60 -10.24
N PRO A 79 -0.57 5.09 -10.68
CA PRO A 79 0.27 5.77 -11.67
C PRO A 79 -0.34 5.81 -13.06
N ASP A 80 -1.26 4.90 -13.39
CA ASP A 80 -1.89 4.73 -14.70
C ASP A 80 -3.31 5.35 -14.78
N ALA A 81 -3.73 6.13 -13.78
CA ALA A 81 -5.03 6.78 -13.78
C ALA A 81 -4.98 8.21 -13.21
N ASN A 82 -5.77 9.09 -13.80
CA ASN A 82 -6.00 10.44 -13.27
C ASN A 82 -6.99 10.36 -12.11
N GLY A 83 -6.48 10.04 -10.93
CA GLY A 83 -7.24 10.03 -9.69
C GLY A 83 -7.28 11.39 -9.02
N GLU A 84 -8.25 11.60 -8.15
CA GLU A 84 -8.30 12.76 -7.25
C GLU A 84 -8.26 12.29 -5.79
N VAL A 85 -7.64 13.08 -4.94
CA VAL A 85 -7.63 12.79 -3.49
C VAL A 85 -8.63 13.72 -2.80
N ILE A 86 -9.63 13.10 -2.17
CA ILE A 86 -10.70 13.76 -1.43
C ILE A 86 -10.40 13.62 0.07
N ALA A 87 -10.42 14.75 0.79
CA ALA A 87 -10.36 14.73 2.24
C ALA A 87 -11.76 14.45 2.80
N ASP A 88 -11.89 13.35 3.52
CA ASP A 88 -13.13 12.99 4.20
C ASP A 88 -12.89 13.06 5.73
N GLY A 89 -13.13 14.25 6.26
CA GLY A 89 -12.84 14.57 7.65
C GLY A 89 -11.34 14.58 8.00
N ALA A 90 -11.07 14.52 9.29
CA ALA A 90 -9.71 14.57 9.82
C ALA A 90 -8.96 13.22 9.71
N THR A 91 -9.69 12.12 9.57
CA THR A 91 -9.15 10.75 9.71
C THR A 91 -9.05 9.98 8.41
N THR A 92 -9.54 10.52 7.29
CA THR A 92 -9.67 9.77 6.04
C THR A 92 -9.22 10.58 4.84
N ARG A 93 -8.57 9.90 3.91
CA ARG A 93 -8.32 10.35 2.53
C ARG A 93 -8.82 9.28 1.57
N VAL A 94 -9.52 9.70 0.54
CA VAL A 94 -10.04 8.82 -0.51
C VAL A 94 -9.34 9.17 -1.81
N LEU A 95 -8.55 8.25 -2.33
CA LEU A 95 -8.06 8.34 -3.70
C LEU A 95 -9.14 7.74 -4.61
N ARG A 96 -9.87 8.61 -5.29
CA ARG A 96 -10.95 8.24 -6.22
C ARG A 96 -10.43 8.14 -7.63
N LEU A 97 -10.54 6.97 -8.21
CA LEU A 97 -10.24 6.71 -9.62
C LEU A 97 -11.51 6.89 -10.47
N PRO A 98 -11.38 7.42 -11.70
CA PRO A 98 -12.54 7.68 -12.54
C PRO A 98 -13.26 6.40 -12.95
N ALA A 99 -14.55 6.52 -13.26
CA ALA A 99 -15.41 5.46 -13.77
C ALA A 99 -15.05 5.12 -15.23
N THR A 100 -14.01 4.33 -15.43
CA THR A 100 -13.54 3.91 -16.75
C THR A 100 -13.30 2.41 -16.80
N ARG A 101 -13.61 1.77 -17.94
CA ARG A 101 -13.29 0.37 -18.19
C ARG A 101 -11.78 0.16 -18.27
N GLY A 102 -11.37 -1.07 -18.01
CA GLY A 102 -10.00 -1.53 -18.16
C GLY A 102 -9.30 -1.77 -16.82
N THR A 103 -8.01 -1.94 -16.90
CA THR A 103 -7.16 -2.30 -15.78
C THR A 103 -6.51 -1.06 -15.18
N ARG A 104 -6.40 -1.05 -13.85
CA ARG A 104 -5.73 -0.03 -13.05
C ARG A 104 -4.76 -0.70 -12.08
N THR A 105 -3.62 -0.09 -11.90
CA THR A 105 -2.63 -0.53 -10.92
C THR A 105 -2.64 0.40 -9.73
N VAL A 106 -2.96 -0.14 -8.56
CA VAL A 106 -2.86 0.57 -7.28
C VAL A 106 -1.59 0.10 -6.58
N LEU A 107 -0.74 1.05 -6.24
CA LEU A 107 0.48 0.83 -5.47
C LEU A 107 0.27 1.33 -4.04
N ILE A 108 0.62 0.51 -3.07
CA ILE A 108 0.59 0.86 -1.65
C ILE A 108 1.96 0.52 -1.09
N SER A 109 2.64 1.50 -0.50
CA SER A 109 3.94 1.32 0.13
C SER A 109 3.86 1.57 1.63
N SER A 110 4.80 0.99 2.36
CA SER A 110 4.99 1.28 3.78
C SER A 110 6.45 1.51 4.10
N ALA A 111 6.70 2.33 5.12
CA ALA A 111 8.05 2.56 5.63
C ALA A 111 8.01 2.88 7.12
N ALA A 112 9.12 2.63 7.81
CA ALA A 112 9.30 3.01 9.20
C ALA A 112 10.70 3.61 9.41
N SER A 113 10.82 4.48 10.41
CA SER A 113 12.10 5.09 10.82
C SER A 113 12.11 5.28 12.34
N TRP A 114 13.29 5.08 12.93
CA TRP A 114 13.55 5.32 14.34
C TRP A 114 14.25 6.65 14.58
N THR A 115 14.49 7.41 13.52
CA THR A 115 15.13 8.73 13.57
C THR A 115 14.09 9.84 13.40
N ARG A 116 14.36 11.03 13.99
CA ARG A 116 13.44 12.19 13.96
C ARG A 116 13.56 13.03 12.68
N ASP A 117 14.08 12.47 11.63
CA ASP A 117 14.33 13.15 10.35
C ASP A 117 13.13 13.17 9.39
N GLY A 118 12.01 12.55 9.79
CA GLY A 118 10.83 12.45 8.95
C GLY A 118 10.96 11.50 7.75
N ALA A 119 11.98 10.66 7.75
CA ALA A 119 12.33 9.81 6.60
C ALA A 119 11.23 8.83 6.20
N ALA A 120 10.40 8.34 7.13
CA ALA A 120 9.39 7.33 6.83
C ALA A 120 8.44 7.76 5.69
N GLY A 121 7.91 8.99 5.74
CA GLY A 121 7.02 9.50 4.69
C GLY A 121 7.71 9.58 3.33
N LYS A 122 8.92 10.15 3.31
CA LYS A 122 9.71 10.24 2.08
C LYS A 122 10.05 8.85 1.52
N THR A 123 10.45 7.91 2.36
CA THR A 123 10.78 6.55 1.94
C THR A 123 9.57 5.85 1.32
N ALA A 124 8.38 5.96 1.94
CA ALA A 124 7.17 5.40 1.36
C ALA A 124 6.84 6.02 -0.02
N ASP A 125 6.99 7.33 -0.17
CA ASP A 125 6.78 8.02 -1.45
C ASP A 125 7.83 7.65 -2.51
N ASP A 126 9.11 7.49 -2.12
CA ASP A 126 10.18 7.07 -3.01
C ASP A 126 9.94 5.66 -3.56
N ILE A 127 9.44 4.73 -2.74
CA ILE A 127 9.05 3.38 -3.16
C ILE A 127 7.97 3.43 -4.24
N LEU A 128 6.89 4.21 -4.03
CA LEU A 128 5.85 4.37 -5.05
C LEU A 128 6.39 4.95 -6.34
N THR A 129 7.29 5.93 -6.24
CA THR A 129 7.91 6.58 -7.39
C THR A 129 8.80 5.61 -8.18
N ALA A 130 9.56 4.76 -7.46
CA ALA A 130 10.42 3.76 -8.09
C ALA A 130 9.63 2.64 -8.79
N LEU A 131 8.44 2.27 -8.27
CA LEU A 131 7.59 1.23 -8.84
C LEU A 131 6.59 1.73 -9.89
N ALA A 132 6.38 3.04 -10.01
CA ALA A 132 5.42 3.62 -10.95
C ALA A 132 5.70 3.32 -12.44
N PRO A 133 6.96 3.28 -12.94
CA PRO A 133 7.23 2.90 -14.31
C PRO A 133 6.81 1.46 -14.62
N PRO A 134 6.12 1.20 -15.76
CA PRO A 134 5.64 -0.14 -16.10
C PRO A 134 6.74 -1.22 -16.14
N GLU A 135 7.95 -0.86 -16.59
CA GLU A 135 9.11 -1.75 -16.61
C GLU A 135 9.62 -2.10 -15.20
N ALA A 136 9.58 -1.15 -14.27
CA ALA A 136 9.97 -1.39 -12.88
C ALA A 136 8.95 -2.30 -12.18
N LEU A 137 7.67 -2.09 -12.44
CA LEU A 137 6.58 -2.93 -11.93
C LEU A 137 6.67 -4.36 -12.47
N ALA A 138 6.94 -4.53 -13.78
CA ALA A 138 7.14 -5.83 -14.37
C ALA A 138 8.33 -6.57 -13.75
N ALA A 139 9.47 -5.90 -13.58
CA ALA A 139 10.64 -6.46 -12.91
C ALA A 139 10.36 -6.84 -11.46
N ALA A 140 9.59 -6.06 -10.71
CA ALA A 140 9.18 -6.38 -9.34
C ALA A 140 8.27 -7.63 -9.32
N SER A 141 7.35 -7.76 -10.26
CA SER A 141 6.49 -8.95 -10.41
C SER A 141 7.29 -10.21 -10.70
N GLU A 142 8.30 -10.13 -11.59
CA GLU A 142 9.20 -11.24 -11.89
C GLU A 142 10.03 -11.66 -10.67
N ARG A 143 10.58 -10.69 -9.90
CA ARG A 143 11.30 -10.96 -8.64
C ARG A 143 10.39 -11.66 -7.63
N HIS A 144 9.16 -11.18 -7.47
CA HIS A 144 8.16 -11.78 -6.60
C HIS A 144 7.86 -13.23 -6.99
N ALA A 145 7.56 -13.49 -8.26
CA ALA A 145 7.28 -14.81 -8.76
C ALA A 145 8.50 -15.76 -8.63
N HIS A 146 9.72 -15.25 -8.85
CA HIS A 146 10.95 -16.01 -8.67
C HIS A 146 11.15 -16.38 -7.18
N TRP A 147 10.94 -15.44 -6.27
CA TRP A 147 11.08 -15.67 -4.84
C TRP A 147 10.10 -16.75 -4.35
N TRP A 148 8.84 -16.70 -4.75
CA TRP A 148 7.85 -17.69 -4.38
C TRP A 148 8.14 -19.08 -4.96
N ARG A 149 8.57 -19.15 -6.22
CA ARG A 149 9.01 -20.44 -6.79
C ARG A 149 10.18 -21.04 -6.03
N ALA A 150 11.17 -20.23 -5.67
CA ALA A 150 12.32 -20.68 -4.87
C ALA A 150 11.92 -21.09 -3.47
N PHE A 151 10.99 -20.40 -2.84
CA PHE A 151 10.44 -20.74 -1.53
C PHE A 151 9.73 -22.10 -1.57
N TRP A 152 8.74 -22.24 -2.44
CA TRP A 152 7.93 -23.47 -2.54
C TRP A 152 8.70 -24.68 -3.07
N SER A 153 9.78 -24.49 -3.83
CA SER A 153 10.65 -25.57 -4.24
C SER A 153 11.40 -26.24 -3.07
N ARG A 154 11.51 -25.53 -1.94
CA ARG A 154 12.21 -26.03 -0.73
C ARG A 154 11.28 -26.56 0.34
N THR A 155 10.07 -26.06 0.39
CA THR A 155 9.16 -26.30 1.53
C THR A 155 7.72 -26.31 1.03
N HIS A 156 7.18 -27.48 0.74
CA HIS A 156 5.76 -27.67 0.50
C HIS A 156 5.27 -28.98 1.14
N ILE A 157 4.01 -29.01 1.48
CA ILE A 157 3.32 -30.20 1.93
C ILE A 157 2.33 -30.57 0.84
N ASP A 158 2.53 -31.73 0.24
CA ASP A 158 1.59 -32.32 -0.72
C ASP A 158 0.68 -33.30 0.03
N VAL A 159 -0.57 -32.90 0.26
CA VAL A 159 -1.56 -33.74 0.93
C VAL A 159 -2.44 -34.36 -0.13
N LYS A 160 -2.29 -35.69 -0.33
CA LYS A 160 -3.11 -36.46 -1.24
C LYS A 160 -4.11 -37.30 -0.47
N SER A 161 -5.37 -37.18 -0.79
CA SER A 161 -6.38 -38.12 -0.34
C SER A 161 -6.33 -39.39 -1.20
N PRO A 162 -6.42 -40.60 -0.59
CA PRO A 162 -6.42 -41.83 -1.35
C PRO A 162 -7.59 -41.99 -2.32
N ASP A 163 -8.67 -41.23 -2.13
CA ASP A 163 -9.89 -41.22 -2.93
C ASP A 163 -9.98 -40.02 -3.89
N GLY A 164 -8.94 -39.19 -3.98
CA GLY A 164 -8.89 -38.02 -4.87
C GLY A 164 -9.83 -36.87 -4.49
N THR A 165 -10.41 -36.87 -3.30
CA THR A 165 -11.35 -35.84 -2.86
C THR A 165 -10.71 -34.60 -2.22
N GLY A 166 -9.40 -34.46 -2.27
CA GLY A 166 -8.63 -33.41 -1.61
C GLY A 166 -7.71 -32.61 -2.53
N GLU A 167 -7.97 -32.56 -3.84
CA GLU A 167 -7.22 -31.73 -4.80
C GLU A 167 -7.85 -30.36 -5.02
#